data_4fad0401f257986fa78f2cccf1cf6f6e
#
_entry.id   4fad0401f257986fa78f2cccf1cf6f6e
#
_cell.length_a   1.000
_cell.length_b   1.000
_cell.length_c   1.000
_cell.angle_alpha   90.00
_cell.angle_beta   90.00
_cell.angle_gamma   90.00
#
_symmetry.space_group_name_H-M   'P 1'
#
loop_
_entity.id
_entity.type
_entity.pdbx_description
1 polymer ?
#
loop_
_entity_poly.entity_id
_entity_poly.type
_entity_poly.pdbx_seq_one_letter_code
_entity_poly.pdbx_strand_id
1 'polypeptide(L)'
;MLTFTSALAKAGYKVIHVDPNDYYGGDHATLNVDEIISWANLRSPSVENESTNEYLASQRNRFISVSYHGSPPPASRQYSLSLSPSIIPSIGPLISTLVNSGVSRYGGFKLLEKVALYRSPGRVQIFPCAKEDVFNSKHISLIDKRRIMRFFTFVSGDFEDKPELHGEETTPFIDFLTSTFTLERTIAETIVFALAFCSSLQGLWSPHPSNRRCSYK
;
A
#
# COMPACT_ATOMS: atom_id res chain seq x y z
N MET A 1 -16.82 -4.44 -1.55
CA MET A 1 -18.08 -5.22 -1.69
C MET A 1 -18.97 -5.13 -0.44
N LEU A 2 -18.48 -5.40 0.76
CA LEU A 2 -19.25 -5.28 2.02
C LEU A 2 -19.94 -3.93 2.24
N THR A 3 -19.31 -2.82 1.89
CA THR A 3 -19.88 -1.46 2.00
C THR A 3 -21.12 -1.27 1.13
N PHE A 4 -21.13 -1.84 -0.06
CA PHE A 4 -22.26 -1.74 -0.99
C PHE A 4 -23.46 -2.55 -0.49
N THR A 5 -23.24 -3.80 -0.05
CA THR A 5 -24.29 -4.64 0.50
C THR A 5 -24.89 -4.08 1.78
N SER A 6 -24.05 -3.48 2.64
CA SER A 6 -24.51 -2.80 3.86
C SER A 6 -25.35 -1.56 3.55
N ALA A 7 -24.97 -0.79 2.53
CA ALA A 7 -25.74 0.39 2.10
C ALA A 7 -27.12 -0.01 1.56
N LEU A 8 -27.21 -1.07 0.74
CA LEU A 8 -28.46 -1.60 0.23
C LEU A 8 -29.37 -2.13 1.35
N ALA A 9 -28.81 -2.89 2.28
CA ALA A 9 -29.55 -3.40 3.44
C ALA A 9 -30.10 -2.26 4.31
N LYS A 10 -29.29 -1.20 4.53
CA LYS A 10 -29.74 -0.01 5.25
C LYS A 10 -30.82 0.77 4.51
N ALA A 11 -30.85 0.70 3.19
CA ALA A 11 -31.91 1.28 2.36
C ALA A 11 -33.18 0.42 2.30
N GLY A 12 -33.24 -0.69 3.03
CA GLY A 12 -34.41 -1.57 3.13
C GLY A 12 -34.49 -2.69 2.10
N TYR A 13 -33.48 -2.86 1.28
CA TYR A 13 -33.44 -3.96 0.32
C TYR A 13 -33.10 -5.29 1.00
N LYS A 14 -33.71 -6.39 0.52
CA LYS A 14 -33.30 -7.74 0.89
C LYS A 14 -32.01 -8.06 0.16
N VAL A 15 -30.92 -8.29 0.91
CA VAL A 15 -29.58 -8.50 0.35
C VAL A 15 -29.11 -9.90 0.75
N ILE A 16 -28.63 -10.66 -0.22
CA ILE A 16 -27.86 -11.89 0.00
C ILE A 16 -26.43 -11.60 -0.36
N HIS A 17 -25.51 -11.86 0.57
CA HIS A 17 -24.09 -11.74 0.37
C HIS A 17 -23.48 -13.14 0.37
N VAL A 18 -22.86 -13.53 -0.74
CA VAL A 18 -22.21 -14.84 -0.92
C VAL A 18 -20.73 -14.61 -1.17
N ASP A 19 -19.88 -15.35 -0.48
CA ASP A 19 -18.43 -15.37 -0.70
C ASP A 19 -18.01 -16.81 -1.01
N PRO A 20 -17.13 -17.05 -1.99
CA PRO A 20 -16.65 -18.39 -2.33
C PRO A 20 -15.66 -18.97 -1.29
N ASN A 21 -15.15 -18.14 -0.38
CA ASN A 21 -14.27 -18.56 0.70
C ASN A 21 -15.06 -18.77 1.99
N ASP A 22 -14.46 -19.47 2.93
CA ASP A 22 -14.93 -19.62 4.32
C ASP A 22 -14.69 -18.37 5.19
N TYR A 23 -14.12 -17.31 4.58
CA TYR A 23 -13.90 -16.00 5.18
C TYR A 23 -14.28 -14.88 4.19
N TYR A 24 -14.62 -13.71 4.71
CA TYR A 24 -14.97 -12.53 3.90
C TYR A 24 -13.78 -11.67 3.55
N GLY A 25 -13.79 -11.07 2.36
CA GLY A 25 -12.82 -10.07 1.93
C GLY A 25 -11.87 -10.54 0.82
N GLY A 26 -11.85 -11.81 0.48
CA GLY A 26 -11.00 -12.35 -0.58
C GLY A 26 -9.53 -12.00 -0.37
N ASP A 27 -8.90 -11.40 -1.37
CA ASP A 27 -7.48 -10.99 -1.32
C ASP A 27 -7.18 -9.86 -0.33
N HIS A 28 -8.20 -9.15 0.15
CA HIS A 28 -8.07 -8.07 1.13
C HIS A 28 -8.43 -8.52 2.56
N ALA A 29 -8.60 -9.82 2.77
CA ALA A 29 -8.92 -10.36 4.07
C ALA A 29 -7.76 -10.18 5.06
N THR A 30 -8.13 -10.06 6.32
CA THR A 30 -7.21 -10.14 7.45
C THR A 30 -7.50 -11.43 8.20
N LEU A 31 -6.51 -12.29 8.30
CA LEU A 31 -6.62 -13.63 8.85
C LEU A 31 -5.80 -13.75 10.13
N ASN A 32 -6.24 -14.59 11.06
CA ASN A 32 -5.39 -15.01 12.17
C ASN A 32 -4.39 -16.09 11.71
N VAL A 33 -3.53 -16.56 12.61
CA VAL A 33 -2.48 -17.52 12.25
C VAL A 33 -3.07 -18.86 11.76
N ASP A 34 -4.10 -19.38 12.42
CA ASP A 34 -4.70 -20.66 12.03
C ASP A 34 -5.41 -20.55 10.67
N GLU A 35 -6.08 -19.43 10.44
CA GLU A 35 -6.75 -19.16 9.17
C GLU A 35 -5.74 -18.99 8.02
N ILE A 36 -4.60 -18.34 8.25
CA ILE A 36 -3.59 -18.18 7.19
C ILE A 36 -2.86 -19.50 6.89
N ILE A 37 -2.69 -20.36 7.88
CA ILE A 37 -2.16 -21.72 7.65
C ILE A 37 -3.17 -22.53 6.80
N SER A 38 -4.43 -22.49 7.13
CA SER A 38 -5.49 -23.15 6.36
C SER A 38 -5.55 -22.59 4.93
N TRP A 39 -5.46 -21.26 4.79
CA TRP A 39 -5.39 -20.58 3.51
C TRP A 39 -4.19 -21.04 2.66
N ALA A 40 -3.02 -21.19 3.28
CA ALA A 40 -1.80 -21.65 2.63
C ALA A 40 -1.92 -23.11 2.18
N ASN A 41 -2.43 -23.99 3.05
CA ASN A 41 -2.63 -25.39 2.74
C ASN A 41 -3.58 -25.61 1.56
N LEU A 42 -4.69 -24.87 1.49
CA LEU A 42 -5.64 -24.94 0.37
C LEU A 42 -5.04 -24.50 -0.96
N ARG A 43 -3.98 -23.69 -0.94
CA ARG A 43 -3.32 -23.12 -2.13
C ARG A 43 -1.97 -23.77 -2.45
N SER A 44 -1.51 -24.69 -1.61
CA SER A 44 -0.28 -25.44 -1.88
C SER A 44 -0.50 -26.42 -3.04
N PRO A 45 0.40 -26.44 -4.04
CA PRO A 45 0.30 -27.36 -5.18
C PRO A 45 0.49 -28.83 -4.80
N SER A 46 1.03 -29.10 -3.62
CA SER A 46 1.26 -30.48 -3.13
C SER A 46 -0.01 -31.21 -2.66
N VAL A 47 -1.11 -30.53 -2.57
CA VAL A 47 -2.40 -31.15 -2.23
C VAL A 47 -3.08 -31.55 -3.52
N GLU A 48 -2.88 -32.76 -3.98
CA GLU A 48 -3.70 -33.45 -4.99
C GLU A 48 -5.11 -33.69 -4.44
N ASN A 49 -5.80 -32.63 -4.11
CA ASN A 49 -7.21 -32.73 -3.83
C ASN A 49 -7.95 -32.61 -5.16
N GLU A 50 -8.61 -33.66 -5.54
CA GLU A 50 -9.67 -33.74 -6.56
C GLU A 50 -10.85 -32.78 -6.28
N SER A 51 -10.61 -31.68 -5.60
CA SER A 51 -11.67 -30.71 -5.40
C SER A 51 -11.99 -30.06 -6.72
N THR A 52 -13.11 -30.48 -7.28
CA THR A 52 -13.78 -29.96 -8.48
C THR A 52 -14.17 -28.48 -8.41
N ASN A 53 -13.63 -27.72 -7.43
CA ASN A 53 -13.90 -26.30 -7.30
C ASN A 53 -12.97 -25.49 -8.21
N GLU A 54 -13.50 -25.08 -9.35
CA GLU A 54 -12.83 -24.26 -10.35
C GLU A 54 -12.23 -22.97 -9.76
N TYR A 55 -12.90 -22.38 -8.77
CA TYR A 55 -12.40 -21.19 -8.09
C TYR A 55 -11.09 -21.47 -7.33
N LEU A 56 -11.01 -22.56 -6.56
CA LEU A 56 -9.79 -22.95 -5.85
C LEU A 56 -8.65 -23.30 -6.81
N ALA A 57 -8.96 -23.96 -7.92
CA ALA A 57 -7.98 -24.23 -8.97
C ALA A 57 -7.40 -22.94 -9.55
N SER A 58 -8.25 -21.95 -9.84
CA SER A 58 -7.81 -20.63 -10.32
C SER A 58 -6.94 -19.88 -9.28
N GLN A 59 -7.26 -20.01 -8.00
CA GLN A 59 -6.48 -19.40 -6.93
C GLN A 59 -5.09 -20.05 -6.76
N ARG A 60 -5.00 -21.38 -6.90
CA ARG A 60 -3.71 -22.08 -6.87
C ARG A 60 -2.79 -21.65 -7.99
N ASN A 61 -3.31 -21.46 -9.19
CA ASN A 61 -2.54 -21.04 -10.36
C ASN A 61 -1.94 -19.62 -10.24
N ARG A 62 -2.36 -18.84 -9.25
CA ARG A 62 -1.79 -17.51 -8.97
C ARG A 62 -0.45 -17.57 -8.23
N PHE A 63 -0.07 -18.72 -7.66
CA PHE A 63 1.13 -18.88 -6.86
C PHE A 63 2.04 -19.93 -7.48
N ILE A 64 3.33 -19.61 -7.58
CA ILE A 64 4.36 -20.59 -8.02
C ILE A 64 4.57 -21.63 -6.92
N SER A 65 4.63 -21.18 -5.68
CA SER A 65 4.71 -22.04 -4.50
C SER A 65 4.09 -21.36 -3.29
N VAL A 66 3.54 -22.15 -2.40
CA VAL A 66 3.06 -21.70 -1.08
C VAL A 66 3.63 -22.64 -0.05
N SER A 67 4.44 -22.12 0.87
CA SER A 67 5.03 -22.90 1.96
C SER A 67 5.12 -22.05 3.22
N TYR A 68 5.18 -22.70 4.36
CA TYR A 68 5.49 -22.05 5.63
C TYR A 68 6.53 -22.88 6.40
N HIS A 69 7.30 -22.21 7.25
CA HIS A 69 8.34 -22.81 8.05
C HIS A 69 8.20 -22.40 9.52
N GLY A 70 8.54 -23.34 10.41
CA GLY A 70 8.47 -23.10 11.85
C GLY A 70 7.15 -23.53 12.47
N SER A 71 7.10 -23.49 13.81
CA SER A 71 5.90 -23.78 14.56
C SER A 71 5.03 -22.53 14.65
N PRO A 72 3.70 -22.66 14.51
CA PRO A 72 2.81 -21.53 14.67
C PRO A 72 2.93 -20.96 16.10
N PRO A 73 2.90 -19.62 16.24
CA PRO A 73 2.95 -19.00 17.55
C PRO A 73 1.72 -19.36 18.38
N PRO A 74 1.84 -19.50 19.70
CA PRO A 74 0.69 -19.66 20.57
C PRO A 74 -0.24 -18.45 20.47
N ALA A 75 -1.52 -18.63 20.78
CA ALA A 75 -2.52 -17.56 20.77
C ALA A 75 -2.74 -16.92 19.39
N SER A 76 -3.04 -17.76 18.40
CA SER A 76 -3.32 -17.40 17.01
C SER A 76 -4.20 -16.14 16.84
N ARG A 77 -5.23 -15.98 17.69
CA ARG A 77 -6.18 -14.85 17.64
C ARG A 77 -5.60 -13.50 18.02
N GLN A 78 -4.39 -13.45 18.58
CA GLN A 78 -3.69 -12.18 18.87
C GLN A 78 -3.03 -11.58 17.63
N TYR A 79 -2.91 -12.34 16.55
CA TYR A 79 -2.31 -11.91 15.31
C TYR A 79 -3.38 -11.62 14.27
N SER A 80 -3.22 -10.49 13.58
CA SER A 80 -4.06 -10.08 12.46
C SER A 80 -3.15 -9.86 11.25
N LEU A 81 -3.18 -10.80 10.32
CA LEU A 81 -2.30 -10.84 9.16
C LEU A 81 -3.10 -10.46 7.91
N SER A 82 -2.80 -9.34 7.32
CA SER A 82 -3.45 -8.92 6.08
C SER A 82 -2.80 -9.63 4.89
N LEU A 83 -3.62 -10.25 4.05
CA LEU A 83 -3.16 -10.87 2.81
C LEU A 83 -2.67 -9.83 1.80
N SER A 84 -3.24 -8.63 1.83
CA SER A 84 -2.89 -7.52 0.95
C SER A 84 -2.85 -6.24 1.76
N PRO A 85 -1.76 -6.00 2.51
CA PRO A 85 -1.65 -4.81 3.34
C PRO A 85 -1.72 -3.55 2.48
N SER A 86 -2.52 -2.58 2.91
CA SER A 86 -2.69 -1.31 2.21
C SER A 86 -2.51 -0.14 3.15
N ILE A 87 -1.98 0.95 2.60
CA ILE A 87 -1.82 2.21 3.30
C ILE A 87 -2.96 3.11 2.87
N ILE A 88 -3.65 3.68 3.85
CA ILE A 88 -4.74 4.62 3.63
C ILE A 88 -4.21 6.02 3.92
N PRO A 89 -4.25 6.96 2.97
CA PRO A 89 -3.91 8.36 3.23
C PRO A 89 -4.78 8.91 4.36
N SER A 90 -4.17 9.64 5.30
CA SER A 90 -4.87 10.21 6.47
C SER A 90 -5.86 11.32 6.11
N ILE A 91 -5.81 11.82 4.89
CA ILE A 91 -6.66 12.86 4.33
C ILE A 91 -7.25 12.36 3.01
N GLY A 92 -8.49 12.71 2.75
CA GLY A 92 -9.16 12.40 1.49
C GLY A 92 -10.55 11.82 1.62
N PRO A 93 -11.23 11.58 0.49
CA PRO A 93 -12.64 11.16 0.48
C PRO A 93 -12.89 9.86 1.24
N LEU A 94 -11.95 8.91 1.18
CA LEU A 94 -12.08 7.62 1.88
C LEU A 94 -12.13 7.81 3.40
N ILE A 95 -11.20 8.58 3.95
CA ILE A 95 -11.16 8.86 5.40
C ILE A 95 -12.41 9.65 5.81
N SER A 96 -12.79 10.67 5.04
CA SER A 96 -14.02 11.43 5.30
C SER A 96 -15.24 10.50 5.33
N THR A 97 -15.35 9.58 4.40
CA THR A 97 -16.44 8.60 4.36
C THR A 97 -16.40 7.63 5.55
N LEU A 98 -15.24 7.14 5.94
CA LEU A 98 -15.07 6.27 7.10
C LEU A 98 -15.45 6.97 8.41
N VAL A 99 -15.09 8.23 8.56
CA VAL A 99 -15.45 9.05 9.73
C VAL A 99 -16.94 9.34 9.75
N ASN A 100 -17.51 9.83 8.63
CA ASN A 100 -18.92 10.19 8.53
C ASN A 100 -19.86 8.99 8.68
N SER A 101 -19.46 7.81 8.21
CA SER A 101 -20.23 6.57 8.37
C SER A 101 -20.12 5.96 9.78
N GLY A 102 -19.21 6.44 10.60
CA GLY A 102 -18.93 5.87 11.92
C GLY A 102 -18.16 4.54 11.91
N VAL A 103 -17.82 4.01 10.73
CA VAL A 103 -17.08 2.75 10.59
C VAL A 103 -15.67 2.85 11.19
N SER A 104 -15.09 4.04 11.22
CA SER A 104 -13.79 4.29 11.85
C SER A 104 -13.74 3.89 13.34
N ARG A 105 -14.87 3.77 14.01
CA ARG A 105 -14.96 3.34 15.42
C ARG A 105 -14.73 1.84 15.60
N TYR A 106 -14.92 1.05 14.54
CA TYR A 106 -14.80 -0.41 14.56
C TYR A 106 -13.48 -0.89 13.95
N GLY A 107 -12.77 -0.02 13.20
CA GLY A 107 -11.49 -0.32 12.57
C GLY A 107 -10.31 0.11 13.44
N GLY A 108 -9.34 -0.77 13.61
CA GLY A 108 -8.04 -0.42 14.19
C GLY A 108 -7.15 0.22 13.13
N PHE A 109 -6.97 1.54 13.17
CA PHE A 109 -6.01 2.24 12.32
C PHE A 109 -4.75 2.53 13.13
N LYS A 110 -3.60 2.24 12.56
CA LYS A 110 -2.31 2.57 13.16
C LYS A 110 -1.58 3.55 12.25
N LEU A 111 -1.06 4.62 12.83
CA LEU A 111 -0.23 5.56 12.10
C LEU A 111 1.05 4.84 11.64
N LEU A 112 1.41 5.05 10.38
CA LEU A 112 2.66 4.57 9.83
C LEU A 112 3.80 5.46 10.37
N GLU A 113 4.61 4.92 11.25
CA GLU A 113 5.68 5.68 11.91
C GLU A 113 6.92 5.83 11.03
N LYS A 114 7.25 4.79 10.26
CA LYS A 114 8.47 4.75 9.43
C LYS A 114 8.22 4.00 8.16
N VAL A 115 8.85 4.47 7.10
CA VAL A 115 8.94 3.78 5.82
C VAL A 115 10.40 3.43 5.58
N ALA A 116 10.64 2.21 5.11
CA ALA A 116 11.97 1.73 4.83
C ALA A 116 12.02 1.00 3.49
N LEU A 117 13.10 1.17 2.77
CA LEU A 117 13.38 0.45 1.54
C LEU A 117 14.35 -0.69 1.82
N TYR A 118 13.97 -1.91 1.45
CA TYR A 118 14.87 -3.05 1.46
C TYR A 118 15.75 -3.00 0.20
N ARG A 119 17.04 -2.78 0.41
CA ARG A 119 18.03 -2.87 -0.66
C ARG A 119 18.80 -4.16 -0.44
N SER A 120 19.20 -4.91 -1.29
CA SER A 120 20.08 -6.09 -1.28
C SER A 120 20.44 -6.69 0.13
N PRO A 121 20.85 -7.94 0.30
CA PRO A 121 20.70 -8.74 1.52
C PRO A 121 21.11 -8.02 2.81
N GLY A 122 20.14 -7.87 3.70
CA GLY A 122 20.34 -7.32 5.05
C GLY A 122 20.41 -5.79 5.17
N ARG A 123 20.25 -5.02 4.09
CA ARG A 123 20.25 -3.56 4.15
C ARG A 123 18.84 -3.01 4.08
N VAL A 124 18.36 -2.52 5.20
CA VAL A 124 17.12 -1.74 5.33
C VAL A 124 17.51 -0.26 5.45
N GLN A 125 17.09 0.55 4.50
CA GLN A 125 17.30 1.99 4.51
C GLN A 125 16.00 2.68 4.91
N ILE A 126 15.99 3.31 6.08
CA ILE A 126 14.90 4.17 6.52
C ILE A 126 15.03 5.49 5.77
N PHE A 127 13.96 5.93 5.14
CA PHE A 127 13.91 7.22 4.47
C PHE A 127 13.23 8.26 5.37
N PRO A 128 13.77 9.48 5.47
CA PRO A 128 13.14 10.55 6.22
C PRO A 128 11.83 10.96 5.53
N CYS A 129 10.71 10.74 6.24
CA CYS A 129 9.38 11.05 5.72
C CYS A 129 8.90 12.45 6.12
N ALA A 130 9.52 13.06 7.12
CA ALA A 130 9.20 14.40 7.60
C ALA A 130 10.35 15.36 7.34
N LYS A 131 10.04 16.67 7.32
CA LYS A 131 11.04 17.74 7.13
C LYS A 131 12.13 17.68 8.19
N GLU A 132 11.73 17.43 9.45
CA GLU A 132 12.62 17.30 10.60
C GLU A 132 13.61 16.13 10.44
N ASP A 133 13.13 15.01 9.90
CA ASP A 133 13.97 13.82 9.66
C ASP A 133 15.04 14.10 8.60
N VAL A 134 14.69 14.85 7.54
CA VAL A 134 15.64 15.25 6.51
C VAL A 134 16.76 16.10 7.11
N PHE A 135 16.41 17.08 7.96
CA PHE A 135 17.40 17.94 8.61
C PHE A 135 18.30 17.15 9.56
N ASN A 136 17.74 16.23 10.32
CA ASN A 136 18.47 15.44 11.33
C ASN A 136 19.31 14.31 10.71
N SER A 137 19.08 13.93 9.45
CA SER A 137 19.81 12.86 8.80
C SER A 137 21.28 13.24 8.63
N LYS A 138 22.17 12.39 9.15
CA LYS A 138 23.63 12.53 8.98
C LYS A 138 24.16 11.98 7.66
N HIS A 139 23.34 11.21 6.94
CA HIS A 139 23.74 10.50 5.71
C HIS A 139 23.39 11.26 4.44
N ILE A 140 22.65 12.35 4.53
CA ILE A 140 22.23 13.18 3.40
C ILE A 140 23.07 14.45 3.38
N SER A 141 23.65 14.77 2.22
CA SER A 141 24.44 16.00 2.04
C SER A 141 23.56 17.25 2.21
N LEU A 142 24.17 18.39 2.54
CA LEU A 142 23.45 19.66 2.67
C LEU A 142 22.76 20.08 1.37
N ILE A 143 23.38 19.77 0.24
CA ILE A 143 22.83 20.07 -1.08
C ILE A 143 21.58 19.22 -1.32
N ASP A 144 21.66 17.93 -1.06
CA ASP A 144 20.54 17.01 -1.24
C ASP A 144 19.40 17.29 -0.27
N LYS A 145 19.71 17.68 0.98
CA LYS A 145 18.69 18.17 1.91
C LYS A 145 17.88 19.33 1.34
N ARG A 146 18.55 20.32 0.73
CA ARG A 146 17.87 21.45 0.10
C ARG A 146 16.98 21.01 -1.07
N ARG A 147 17.47 20.09 -1.90
CA ARG A 147 16.74 19.54 -3.06
C ARG A 147 15.51 18.76 -2.61
N ILE A 148 15.66 17.88 -1.61
CA ILE A 148 14.55 17.14 -1.02
C ILE A 148 13.51 18.10 -0.41
N MET A 149 13.96 19.12 0.30
CA MET A 149 13.08 20.12 0.90
C MET A 149 12.32 20.93 -0.15
N ARG A 150 12.95 21.26 -1.28
CA ARG A 150 12.28 21.91 -2.42
C ARG A 150 11.18 21.01 -2.96
N PHE A 151 11.44 19.72 -3.15
CA PHE A 151 10.45 18.75 -3.56
C PHE A 151 9.32 18.62 -2.54
N PHE A 152 9.61 18.47 -1.25
CA PHE A 152 8.58 18.38 -0.20
C PHE A 152 7.72 19.64 -0.11
N THR A 153 8.29 20.80 -0.31
CA THR A 153 7.53 22.07 -0.36
C THR A 153 6.63 22.13 -1.59
N PHE A 154 7.11 21.61 -2.72
CA PHE A 154 6.33 21.51 -3.94
C PHE A 154 5.11 20.61 -3.75
N VAL A 155 5.26 19.37 -3.26
CA VAL A 155 4.15 18.42 -3.11
C VAL A 155 3.23 18.71 -1.92
N SER A 156 3.66 19.53 -0.96
CA SER A 156 2.82 19.94 0.18
C SER A 156 1.85 21.07 -0.14
N GLY A 157 2.02 21.73 -1.29
CA GLY A 157 1.14 22.81 -1.76
C GLY A 157 0.21 22.35 -2.87
N ASP A 158 -0.56 23.29 -3.40
CA ASP A 158 -1.31 23.09 -4.64
C ASP A 158 -0.33 23.06 -5.80
N PHE A 159 0.01 21.85 -6.24
CA PHE A 159 1.05 21.63 -7.24
C PHE A 159 0.48 21.36 -8.64
N GLU A 160 -0.82 21.12 -8.76
CA GLU A 160 -1.48 20.71 -10.02
C GLU A 160 -1.32 21.75 -11.13
N ASP A 161 -1.33 23.05 -10.80
CA ASP A 161 -1.23 24.14 -11.76
C ASP A 161 0.18 24.78 -11.81
N LYS A 162 1.18 24.14 -11.21
CA LYS A 162 2.53 24.71 -11.19
C LYS A 162 3.27 24.52 -12.51
N PRO A 163 4.07 25.52 -12.92
CA PRO A 163 4.81 25.47 -14.18
C PRO A 163 5.79 24.31 -14.27
N GLU A 164 6.27 23.79 -13.14
CA GLU A 164 7.14 22.62 -13.08
C GLU A 164 6.50 21.35 -13.66
N LEU A 165 5.18 21.32 -13.80
CA LEU A 165 4.45 20.17 -14.35
C LEU A 165 4.06 20.34 -15.82
N HIS A 166 4.18 21.53 -16.36
CA HIS A 166 3.78 21.78 -17.74
C HIS A 166 4.68 21.00 -18.71
N GLY A 167 4.09 20.09 -19.45
CA GLY A 167 4.80 19.24 -20.43
C GLY A 167 5.43 17.97 -19.85
N GLU A 168 5.23 17.70 -18.55
CA GLU A 168 5.80 16.53 -17.86
C GLU A 168 4.79 15.36 -17.71
N GLU A 169 3.61 15.44 -18.35
CA GLU A 169 2.53 14.46 -18.21
C GLU A 169 2.92 13.05 -18.66
N THR A 170 3.88 12.94 -19.56
CA THR A 170 4.39 11.67 -20.11
C THR A 170 5.77 11.30 -19.59
N THR A 171 6.37 12.15 -18.77
CA THR A 171 7.70 11.92 -18.23
C THR A 171 7.63 10.91 -17.06
N PRO A 172 8.49 9.88 -17.04
CA PRO A 172 8.60 8.98 -15.90
C PRO A 172 8.87 9.76 -14.61
N PHE A 173 8.21 9.36 -13.52
CA PHE A 173 8.31 10.11 -12.26
C PHE A 173 9.75 10.26 -11.76
N ILE A 174 10.58 9.23 -11.95
CA ILE A 174 11.99 9.30 -11.58
C ILE A 174 12.76 10.35 -12.39
N ASP A 175 12.46 10.48 -13.69
CA ASP A 175 13.11 11.44 -14.56
C ASP A 175 12.67 12.87 -14.22
N PHE A 176 11.40 13.06 -13.90
CA PHE A 176 10.88 14.33 -13.36
C PHE A 176 11.60 14.74 -12.07
N LEU A 177 11.82 13.81 -11.13
CA LEU A 177 12.54 14.10 -9.89
C LEU A 177 14.00 14.49 -10.14
N THR A 178 14.66 13.82 -11.07
CA THR A 178 16.09 14.06 -11.36
C THR A 178 16.31 15.31 -12.22
N SER A 179 15.42 15.60 -13.17
CA SER A 179 15.51 16.79 -14.03
C SER A 179 15.07 18.06 -13.31
N THR A 180 13.85 18.09 -12.78
CA THR A 180 13.23 19.29 -12.21
C THR A 180 13.76 19.65 -10.84
N PHE A 181 13.97 18.65 -9.97
CA PHE A 181 14.47 18.86 -8.61
C PHE A 181 15.95 18.56 -8.44
N THR A 182 16.63 18.13 -9.51
CA THR A 182 18.06 17.77 -9.50
C THR A 182 18.44 16.80 -8.38
N LEU A 183 17.51 15.89 -8.04
CA LEU A 183 17.74 14.88 -7.03
C LEU A 183 18.73 13.83 -7.55
N GLU A 184 19.61 13.36 -6.67
CA GLU A 184 20.43 12.20 -6.98
C GLU A 184 19.54 10.98 -7.25
N ARG A 185 19.91 10.17 -8.25
CA ARG A 185 19.11 9.02 -8.67
C ARG A 185 18.76 8.08 -7.52
N THR A 186 19.67 7.83 -6.61
CA THR A 186 19.44 6.97 -5.43
C THR A 186 18.36 7.53 -4.50
N ILE A 187 18.33 8.85 -4.34
CA ILE A 187 17.30 9.54 -3.54
C ILE A 187 15.98 9.54 -4.30
N ALA A 188 15.99 9.81 -5.60
CA ALA A 188 14.81 9.77 -6.45
C ALA A 188 14.16 8.37 -6.44
N GLU A 189 14.94 7.29 -6.59
CA GLU A 189 14.46 5.91 -6.48
C GLU A 189 13.81 5.65 -5.11
N THR A 190 14.41 6.16 -4.04
CA THR A 190 13.86 5.99 -2.70
C THR A 190 12.52 6.72 -2.56
N ILE A 191 12.38 7.92 -3.12
CA ILE A 191 11.11 8.65 -3.16
C ILE A 191 10.07 7.87 -3.96
N VAL A 192 10.42 7.37 -5.15
CA VAL A 192 9.52 6.60 -6.02
C VAL A 192 8.98 5.37 -5.31
N PHE A 193 9.82 4.57 -4.67
CA PHE A 193 9.40 3.31 -4.06
C PHE A 193 8.88 3.47 -2.63
N ALA A 194 9.54 4.27 -1.80
CA ALA A 194 9.23 4.35 -0.38
C ALA A 194 8.17 5.41 -0.03
N LEU A 195 8.06 6.49 -0.79
CA LEU A 195 7.07 7.55 -0.53
C LEU A 195 5.90 7.51 -1.50
N ALA A 196 6.17 7.35 -2.79
CA ALA A 196 5.14 7.30 -3.81
C ALA A 196 4.53 5.89 -3.99
N PHE A 197 5.15 4.86 -3.40
CA PHE A 197 4.73 3.46 -3.52
C PHE A 197 4.52 2.99 -4.97
N CYS A 198 5.35 3.50 -5.89
CA CYS A 198 5.33 3.05 -7.26
C CYS A 198 5.85 1.60 -7.37
N SER A 199 5.28 0.81 -8.24
CA SER A 199 5.71 -0.57 -8.49
C SER A 199 6.90 -0.67 -9.47
N SER A 200 7.17 0.40 -10.22
CA SER A 200 8.28 0.46 -11.19
C SER A 200 8.82 1.89 -11.34
N LEU A 201 10.06 2.00 -11.82
CA LEU A 201 10.69 3.30 -12.12
C LEU A 201 10.08 3.98 -13.35
N GLN A 202 9.45 3.23 -14.24
CA GLN A 202 8.81 3.73 -15.45
C GLN A 202 7.36 4.18 -15.22
N GLY A 203 6.89 4.16 -13.97
CA GLY A 203 5.58 4.67 -13.63
C GLY A 203 5.46 6.13 -14.03
N LEU A 204 4.49 6.44 -14.90
CA LEU A 204 4.17 7.81 -15.25
C LEU A 204 3.60 8.53 -14.03
N TRP A 205 4.00 9.76 -13.84
CA TRP A 205 3.36 10.64 -12.90
C TRP A 205 2.04 11.10 -13.53
N SER A 206 0.91 10.62 -13.00
CA SER A 206 -0.40 11.07 -13.47
C SER A 206 -1.03 12.00 -12.44
N PRO A 207 -1.30 13.24 -12.78
CA PRO A 207 -2.05 14.17 -11.91
C PRO A 207 -3.52 13.77 -11.76
N HIS A 208 -3.95 12.66 -12.38
CA HIS A 208 -5.34 12.23 -12.34
C HIS A 208 -5.82 11.94 -10.91
N PRO A 209 -7.00 12.44 -10.51
CA PRO A 209 -7.53 12.30 -9.15
C PRO A 209 -7.62 10.88 -8.60
N SER A 210 -7.72 9.87 -9.49
CA SER A 210 -7.74 8.46 -9.11
C SER A 210 -6.35 7.89 -8.74
N ASN A 211 -5.27 8.57 -9.10
CA ASN A 211 -3.88 8.17 -8.84
C ASN A 211 -3.17 9.06 -7.80
N ARG A 212 -3.90 9.85 -7.04
CA ARG A 212 -3.34 10.69 -5.95
C ARG A 212 -2.75 9.84 -4.82
N ARG A 213 -1.66 9.14 -5.09
CA ARG A 213 -0.96 8.36 -4.07
C ARG A 213 0.21 9.09 -3.41
N CYS A 214 0.38 10.36 -3.69
CA CYS A 214 1.49 11.16 -3.14
C CYS A 214 1.02 12.36 -2.30
N SER A 215 -0.06 12.27 -1.54
CA SER A 215 -0.40 13.30 -0.56
C SER A 215 -0.05 12.83 0.84
N TYR A 216 1.18 13.07 1.25
CA TYR A 216 1.57 13.03 2.65
C TYR A 216 1.55 14.45 3.23
N LYS A 217 0.66 14.68 4.17
CA LYS A 217 0.81 15.74 5.18
C LYS A 217 1.21 15.11 6.48
#